data_bbff61cb25696ead12f0ec81befcba23
#
_entry.id   bbff61cb25696ead12f0ec81befcba23
#
_cell.length_a   1.000
_cell.length_b   1.000
_cell.length_c   1.000
_cell.angle_alpha   90.00
_cell.angle_beta   90.00
_cell.angle_gamma   90.00
#
_symmetry.space_group_name_H-M   'P 1'
#
loop_
_entity.id
_entity.type
_entity.pdbx_description
1 polymer ?
#
loop_
_entity_poly.entity_id
_entity_poly.type
_entity_poly.pdbx_seq_one_letter_code
_entity_poly.pdbx_strand_id
1 'polypeptide(L)'
;FRQGLYEALAEVENSLAGRRHFAEQEANRQRALDAAREAERIYRVRYESGAESLQSWITAQQTRRNAEITLAENRLNQLLNHIALAQALGGGAEQPADAEALLSDSRVASER
;
A
#
# COMPACT_ATOMS: atom_id res chain seq x y z
N PHE A 1 31.65 -14.47 -4.51
CA PHE A 1 30.48 -15.37 -4.45
C PHE A 1 29.77 -15.33 -3.09
N ARG A 2 30.52 -15.51 -2.02
CA ARG A 2 29.99 -15.46 -0.64
C ARG A 2 29.36 -14.08 -0.32
N GLN A 3 30.02 -13.03 -0.76
CA GLN A 3 29.54 -11.65 -0.52
C GLN A 3 28.24 -11.38 -1.24
N GLY A 4 28.09 -11.85 -2.47
CA GLY A 4 26.84 -11.73 -3.22
C GLY A 4 25.68 -12.50 -2.57
N LEU A 5 25.98 -13.65 -1.99
CA LEU A 5 24.99 -14.45 -1.25
C LEU A 5 24.54 -13.73 0.02
N TYR A 6 25.47 -13.16 0.78
CA TYR A 6 25.14 -12.39 1.99
C TYR A 6 24.31 -11.14 1.67
N GLU A 7 24.64 -10.45 0.59
CA GLU A 7 23.87 -9.29 0.13
C GLU A 7 22.44 -9.68 -0.25
N ALA A 8 22.28 -10.80 -0.96
CA ALA A 8 20.96 -11.30 -1.35
C ALA A 8 20.12 -11.70 -0.13
N LEU A 9 20.74 -12.36 0.85
CA LEU A 9 20.08 -12.75 2.09
C LEU A 9 19.68 -11.51 2.90
N ALA A 10 20.53 -10.49 2.96
CA ALA A 10 20.24 -9.24 3.65
C ALA A 10 19.04 -8.51 2.98
N GLU A 11 18.98 -8.49 1.65
CA GLU A 11 17.87 -7.92 0.92
C GLU A 11 16.54 -8.65 1.20
N VAL A 12 16.56 -9.97 1.25
CA VAL A 12 15.39 -10.78 1.59
C VAL A 12 14.93 -10.49 3.01
N GLU A 13 15.84 -10.45 3.97
CA GLU A 13 15.52 -10.13 5.36
C GLU A 13 14.92 -8.73 5.50
N ASN A 14 15.50 -7.74 4.82
CA ASN A 14 15.00 -6.37 4.82
C ASN A 14 13.61 -6.27 4.20
N SER A 15 13.38 -7.00 3.11
CA SER A 15 12.07 -7.03 2.45
C SER A 15 11.01 -7.70 3.31
N LEU A 16 11.35 -8.78 4.02
CA LEU A 16 10.44 -9.46 4.94
C LEU A 16 10.11 -8.58 6.15
N ALA A 17 11.11 -7.88 6.70
CA ALA A 17 10.90 -6.94 7.79
C ALA A 17 9.99 -5.79 7.35
N GLY A 18 10.20 -5.26 6.14
CA GLY A 18 9.35 -4.25 5.53
C GLY A 18 7.92 -4.73 5.35
N ARG A 19 7.73 -5.97 4.93
CA ARG A 19 6.41 -6.59 4.77
C ARG A 19 5.63 -6.63 6.09
N ARG A 20 6.29 -7.02 7.19
CA ARG A 20 5.68 -7.00 8.52
C ARG A 20 5.31 -5.60 8.93
N HIS A 21 6.21 -4.66 8.72
CA HIS A 21 5.98 -3.25 9.04
C HIS A 21 4.75 -2.72 8.32
N PHE A 22 4.64 -2.93 7.01
CA PHE A 22 3.50 -2.47 6.23
C PHE A 22 2.20 -3.18 6.61
N ALA A 23 2.25 -4.47 6.99
CA ALA A 23 1.08 -5.20 7.45
C ALA A 23 0.55 -4.63 8.77
N GLU A 24 1.44 -4.30 9.72
CA GLU A 24 1.07 -3.64 10.97
C GLU A 24 0.52 -2.24 10.73
N GLN A 25 1.15 -1.48 9.83
CA GLN A 25 0.68 -0.16 9.43
C GLN A 25 -0.71 -0.25 8.79
N GLU A 26 -0.96 -1.24 7.96
CA GLU A 26 -2.27 -1.42 7.33
C GLU A 26 -3.36 -1.63 8.38
N ALA A 27 -3.12 -2.47 9.38
CA ALA A 27 -4.08 -2.70 10.45
C ALA A 27 -4.38 -1.41 11.22
N ASN A 28 -3.34 -0.61 11.50
CA ASN A 28 -3.49 0.68 12.19
C ASN A 28 -4.24 1.70 11.32
N ARG A 29 -3.92 1.78 10.03
CA ARG A 29 -4.57 2.69 9.08
C ARG A 29 -6.02 2.32 8.85
N GLN A 30 -6.33 1.03 8.80
CA GLN A 30 -7.71 0.56 8.67
C GLN A 30 -8.54 0.95 9.90
N ARG A 31 -8.00 0.81 11.10
CA ARG A 31 -8.68 1.22 12.34
C ARG A 31 -8.89 2.74 12.35
N ALA A 32 -7.91 3.52 11.91
CA ALA A 32 -8.04 4.96 11.82
C ALA A 32 -9.13 5.37 10.84
N LEU A 33 -9.22 4.68 9.69
CA LEU A 33 -10.27 4.92 8.71
C LEU A 33 -11.65 4.58 9.25
N ASP A 34 -11.79 3.45 9.92
CA ASP A 34 -13.06 3.03 10.52
C ASP A 34 -13.52 4.04 11.59
N ALA A 35 -12.59 4.54 12.40
CA ALA A 35 -12.88 5.59 13.40
C ALA A 35 -13.28 6.90 12.73
N ALA A 36 -12.60 7.27 11.64
CA ALA A 36 -12.91 8.50 10.89
C ALA A 36 -14.29 8.42 10.21
N ARG A 37 -14.65 7.26 9.68
CA ARG A 37 -15.98 7.03 9.10
C ARG A 37 -17.08 7.14 10.15
N GLU A 38 -16.87 6.58 11.33
CA GLU A 38 -17.83 6.65 12.43
C GLU A 38 -17.98 8.08 12.93
N ALA A 39 -16.88 8.82 13.06
CA ALA A 39 -16.89 10.23 13.44
C ALA A 39 -17.67 11.06 12.41
N GLU A 40 -17.44 10.85 11.11
CA GLU A 40 -18.16 11.53 10.04
C GLU A 40 -19.68 11.27 10.13
N ARG A 41 -20.06 10.02 10.39
CA ARG A 41 -21.45 9.65 10.54
C ARG A 41 -22.10 10.38 11.72
N ILE A 42 -21.42 10.45 12.85
CA ILE A 42 -21.91 11.12 14.05
C ILE A 42 -22.06 12.63 13.79
N TYR A 43 -21.06 13.27 13.19
CA TYR A 43 -21.10 14.70 12.89
C TYR A 43 -22.18 15.03 11.87
N ARG A 44 -22.41 14.16 10.91
CA ARG A 44 -23.51 14.34 9.93
C ARG A 44 -24.87 14.33 10.63
N VAL A 45 -25.12 13.35 11.48
CA VAL A 45 -26.37 13.23 12.24
C VAL A 45 -26.56 14.45 13.13
N ARG A 46 -25.52 14.89 13.83
CA ARG A 46 -25.58 16.10 14.67
C ARG A 46 -25.84 17.37 13.86
N TYR A 47 -25.22 17.48 12.69
CA TYR A 47 -25.47 18.61 11.80
C TYR A 47 -26.92 18.63 11.34
N GLU A 48 -27.44 17.50 10.92
CA GLU A 48 -28.84 17.37 10.48
C GLU A 48 -29.84 17.72 11.59
N SER A 49 -29.48 17.44 12.83
CA SER A 49 -30.30 17.79 14.01
C SER A 49 -30.06 19.21 14.53
N GLY A 50 -29.12 19.94 13.95
CA GLY A 50 -28.76 21.30 14.38
C GLY A 50 -27.82 21.37 15.57
N ALA A 51 -27.31 20.25 16.06
CA ALA A 51 -26.42 20.20 17.23
C ALA A 51 -24.95 20.51 16.91
N GLU A 52 -24.56 20.43 15.63
CA GLU A 52 -23.19 20.69 15.19
C GLU A 52 -23.18 21.65 14.00
N SER A 53 -22.05 22.36 13.84
CA SER A 53 -21.83 23.26 12.71
C SER A 53 -21.50 22.48 11.44
N LEU A 54 -21.76 23.09 10.29
CA LEU A 54 -21.36 22.56 9.00
C LEU A 54 -19.83 22.39 8.91
N GLN A 55 -19.09 23.32 9.49
CA GLN A 55 -17.63 23.27 9.49
C GLN A 55 -17.10 22.03 10.21
N SER A 56 -17.71 21.65 11.33
CA SER A 56 -17.33 20.43 12.06
C SER A 56 -17.55 19.17 11.22
N TRP A 57 -18.66 19.11 10.50
CA TRP A 57 -18.95 17.99 9.61
C TRP A 57 -17.96 17.95 8.44
N ILE A 58 -17.68 19.10 7.79
CA ILE A 58 -16.69 19.19 6.71
C ILE A 58 -15.31 18.74 7.18
N THR A 59 -14.92 19.15 8.39
CA THR A 59 -13.63 18.70 8.98
C THR A 59 -13.60 17.19 9.16
N ALA A 60 -14.69 16.58 9.61
CA ALA A 60 -14.79 15.13 9.75
C ALA A 60 -14.71 14.42 8.40
N GLN A 61 -15.29 14.99 7.34
CA GLN A 61 -15.16 14.46 5.98
C GLN A 61 -13.72 14.50 5.49
N GLN A 62 -13.01 15.60 5.75
CA GLN A 62 -11.60 15.74 5.37
C GLN A 62 -10.73 14.72 6.11
N THR A 63 -10.98 14.50 7.38
CA THR A 63 -10.27 13.51 8.19
C THR A 63 -10.47 12.10 7.61
N ARG A 64 -11.70 11.76 7.24
CA ARG A 64 -12.00 10.47 6.60
C ARG A 64 -11.26 10.32 5.27
N ARG A 65 -11.31 11.35 4.41
CA ARG A 65 -10.61 11.33 3.12
C ARG A 65 -9.10 11.14 3.29
N ASN A 66 -8.51 11.84 4.25
CA ASN A 66 -7.08 11.73 4.53
C ASN A 66 -6.73 10.33 5.03
N ALA A 67 -7.60 9.71 5.85
CA ALA A 67 -7.40 8.35 6.31
C ALA A 67 -7.49 7.34 5.15
N GLU A 68 -8.40 7.55 4.20
CA GLU A 68 -8.51 6.72 3.00
C GLU A 68 -7.26 6.81 2.14
N ILE A 69 -6.75 8.02 1.91
CA ILE A 69 -5.53 8.27 1.14
C ILE A 69 -4.33 7.61 1.81
N THR A 70 -4.20 7.77 3.12
CA THR A 70 -3.10 7.18 3.89
C THR A 70 -3.12 5.65 3.82
N LEU A 71 -4.30 5.04 3.89
CA LEU A 71 -4.44 3.60 3.74
C LEU A 71 -4.05 3.15 2.33
N ALA A 72 -4.49 3.88 1.30
CA ALA A 72 -4.16 3.58 -0.10
C ALA A 72 -2.66 3.69 -0.35
N GLU A 73 -2.00 4.71 0.20
CA GLU A 73 -0.55 4.88 0.12
C GLU A 73 0.19 3.73 0.78
N ASN A 74 -0.28 3.27 1.94
CA ASN A 74 0.32 2.14 2.64
C ASN A 74 0.19 0.86 1.82
N ARG A 75 -0.95 0.63 1.18
CA ARG A 75 -1.17 -0.52 0.29
C ARG A 75 -0.26 -0.48 -0.92
N LEU A 76 -0.06 0.71 -1.50
CA LEU A 76 0.88 0.89 -2.61
C LEU A 76 2.31 0.55 -2.18
N ASN A 77 2.74 1.07 -1.03
CA ASN A 77 4.07 0.77 -0.49
C ASN A 77 4.24 -0.71 -0.18
N GLN A 78 3.20 -1.36 0.31
CA GLN A 78 3.17 -2.79 0.56
C GLN A 78 3.34 -3.59 -0.73
N LEU A 79 2.67 -3.18 -1.79
CA LEU A 79 2.80 -3.78 -3.12
C LEU A 79 4.22 -3.61 -3.68
N LEU A 80 4.79 -2.41 -3.56
CA LEU A 80 6.15 -2.14 -4.00
C LEU A 80 7.18 -2.98 -3.21
N ASN A 81 6.96 -3.15 -1.91
CA ASN A 81 7.79 -4.01 -1.07
C ASN A 81 7.68 -5.48 -1.51
N HIS A 82 6.48 -5.91 -1.86
CA HIS A 82 6.23 -7.28 -2.34
C HIS A 82 6.95 -7.53 -3.67
N ILE A 83 6.94 -6.56 -4.57
CA ILE A 83 7.68 -6.61 -5.83
C ILE A 83 9.18 -6.70 -5.57
N ALA A 84 9.71 -5.87 -4.66
CA ALA A 84 11.11 -5.89 -4.28
C ALA A 84 11.54 -7.25 -3.70
N LEU A 85 10.68 -7.85 -2.86
CA LEU A 85 10.91 -9.17 -2.31
C LEU A 85 10.93 -10.25 -3.41
N ALA A 86 9.98 -10.19 -4.33
CA ALA A 86 9.92 -11.10 -5.46
C ALA A 86 11.18 -11.00 -6.33
N GLN A 87 11.65 -9.78 -6.58
CA GLN A 87 12.89 -9.54 -7.30
C GLN A 87 14.11 -10.11 -6.56
N ALA A 88 14.17 -9.93 -5.25
CA ALA A 88 15.27 -10.45 -4.43
C ALA A 88 15.29 -11.99 -4.42
N LEU A 89 14.11 -12.61 -4.33
CA LEU A 89 13.99 -14.08 -4.32
C LEU A 89 14.22 -14.69 -5.71
N GLY A 90 13.72 -14.02 -6.76
CA GLY A 90 13.95 -14.42 -8.13
C GLY A 90 15.23 -13.86 -8.72
N GLY A 91 15.98 -13.10 -7.92
CA GLY A 91 17.12 -12.31 -8.32
C GLY A 91 18.33 -13.11 -8.77
N GLY A 92 18.12 -13.91 -9.72
CA GLY A 92 19.19 -14.59 -10.38
C GLY A 92 19.27 -14.15 -11.83
N ALA A 93 19.94 -14.93 -12.60
CA ALA A 93 20.21 -14.68 -13.99
C ALA A 93 18.98 -14.81 -14.89
N GLU A 94 17.88 -15.31 -14.37
CA GLU A 94 16.69 -15.60 -15.17
C GLU A 94 15.71 -14.42 -15.31
N GLN A 95 15.77 -13.49 -14.39
CA GLN A 95 14.82 -12.39 -14.32
C GLN A 95 14.81 -11.45 -15.53
N PRO A 96 15.95 -11.05 -16.12
CA PRO A 96 15.95 -10.26 -17.36
C PRO A 96 15.28 -10.98 -18.53
N ALA A 97 15.49 -12.29 -18.64
CA ALA A 97 14.89 -13.10 -19.70
C ALA A 97 13.37 -13.19 -19.55
N ASP A 98 12.88 -13.33 -18.33
CA ASP A 98 11.44 -13.36 -18.04
C ASP A 98 10.78 -12.01 -18.31
N ALA A 99 11.46 -10.92 -17.95
CA ALA A 99 10.96 -9.57 -18.24
C ALA A 99 10.90 -9.30 -19.75
N GLU A 100 11.89 -9.74 -20.50
CA GLU A 100 11.90 -9.63 -21.96
C GLU A 100 10.81 -10.48 -22.60
N ALA A 101 10.57 -11.67 -22.08
CA ALA A 101 9.52 -12.55 -22.56
C ALA A 101 8.14 -11.93 -22.36
N LEU A 102 7.90 -11.32 -21.19
CA LEU A 102 6.65 -10.62 -20.91
C LEU A 102 6.44 -9.40 -21.78
N LEU A 103 7.52 -8.65 -22.04
CA LEU A 103 7.48 -7.48 -22.90
C LEU A 103 7.22 -7.87 -24.36
N SER A 104 7.81 -8.96 -24.85
CA SER A 104 7.58 -9.43 -26.22
C SER A 104 6.15 -9.93 -26.41
N ASP A 105 5.57 -10.59 -25.40
CA ASP A 105 4.17 -11.01 -25.42
C ASP A 105 3.21 -9.82 -25.47
N SER A 106 3.49 -8.77 -24.71
CA SER A 106 2.65 -7.57 -24.72
C SER A 106 2.74 -6.83 -26.07
N ARG A 107 3.89 -6.84 -26.73
CA ARG A 107 4.05 -6.26 -28.07
C ARG A 107 3.26 -7.02 -29.12
N VAL A 108 3.33 -8.34 -29.09
CA VAL A 108 2.58 -9.18 -30.03
C VAL A 108 1.07 -8.99 -29.83
N ALA A 109 0.62 -8.84 -28.60
CA ALA A 109 -0.78 -8.56 -28.29
C ALA A 109 -1.23 -7.19 -28.77
N SER A 110 -0.34 -6.18 -28.74
CA SER A 110 -0.67 -4.82 -29.21
C SER A 110 -0.66 -4.67 -30.74
N GLU A 111 0.00 -5.56 -31.46
CA GLU A 111 0.06 -5.54 -32.94
C GLU A 111 -1.12 -6.27 -33.60
N ARG A 112 -1.91 -6.94 -32.83
CA ARG A 112 -3.12 -7.63 -33.29
C ARG A 112 -4.36 -6.77 -33.01
#